data_215618221d45108d4676bf36f6f07b43
#
_entry.id   215618221d45108d4676bf36f6f07b43
#
_cell.length_a   1.000
_cell.length_b   1.000
_cell.length_c   1.000
_cell.angle_alpha   90.00
_cell.angle_beta   90.00
_cell.angle_gamma   90.00
#
_symmetry.space_group_name_H-M   'P 1'
#
loop_
_entity.id
_entity.type
_entity.pdbx_description
1 polymer ?
#
loop_
_entity_poly.entity_id
_entity_poly.type
_entity_poly.pdbx_seq_one_letter_code
_entity_poly.pdbx_strand_id
1 'polypeptide(L)'
;ELKAAADDAKKAIDENANLTPEEKAAAKKAVDDEVAKAEKAIDAATKAEEVDAATLVGEKAVAKEELKAAADDAKKAIDANANLPESEKTALKLAIDAEVAATNL
;
A
#
# COMPACT_ATOMS: atom_id res chain seq x y z
N GLU A 1 9.91 13.57 5.74
CA GLU A 1 8.78 13.40 4.82
C GLU A 1 8.52 11.93 4.52
N LEU A 2 9.54 11.20 4.07
CA LEU A 2 9.41 9.76 3.78
C LEU A 2 9.00 8.98 5.02
N LYS A 3 9.62 9.27 6.16
CA LYS A 3 9.27 8.64 7.43
C LYS A 3 7.83 8.93 7.83
N ALA A 4 7.39 10.17 7.68
CA ALA A 4 6.02 10.56 7.99
C ALA A 4 5.03 9.84 7.09
N ALA A 5 5.33 9.73 5.79
CA ALA A 5 4.51 8.98 4.84
C ALA A 5 4.42 7.51 5.22
N ALA A 6 5.54 6.92 5.64
CA ALA A 6 5.59 5.53 6.06
C ALA A 6 4.77 5.31 7.34
N ASP A 7 4.89 6.21 8.30
CA ASP A 7 4.13 6.11 9.55
C ASP A 7 2.62 6.21 9.29
N ASP A 8 2.21 7.13 8.42
CA ASP A 8 0.81 7.28 8.03
C ASP A 8 0.30 6.02 7.32
N ALA A 9 1.10 5.45 6.42
CA ALA A 9 0.74 4.23 5.72
C ALA A 9 0.58 3.05 6.69
N LYS A 10 1.50 2.91 7.65
CA LYS A 10 1.42 1.83 8.63
C LYS A 10 0.21 1.99 9.55
N LYS A 11 -0.14 3.22 9.92
CA LYS A 11 -1.36 3.48 10.69
C LYS A 11 -2.61 3.08 9.90
N ALA A 12 -2.66 3.45 8.62
CA ALA A 12 -3.78 3.09 7.76
C ALA A 12 -3.91 1.57 7.64
N ILE A 13 -2.79 0.85 7.53
CA ILE A 13 -2.78 -0.60 7.47
C ILE A 13 -3.36 -1.20 8.76
N ASP A 14 -2.96 -0.67 9.92
CA ASP A 14 -3.49 -1.15 11.21
C ASP A 14 -4.99 -0.91 11.35
N GLU A 15 -5.52 0.11 10.70
CA GLU A 15 -6.95 0.44 10.75
C GLU A 15 -7.80 -0.42 9.82
N ASN A 16 -7.19 -1.22 8.95
CA ASN A 16 -7.92 -2.11 8.05
C ASN A 16 -8.54 -3.25 8.86
N ALA A 17 -9.86 -3.23 9.01
CA ALA A 17 -10.57 -4.14 9.92
C ALA A 17 -10.58 -5.60 9.47
N ASN A 18 -10.45 -5.84 8.16
CA ASN A 18 -10.60 -7.18 7.59
C ASN A 18 -9.29 -7.92 7.37
N LEU A 19 -8.15 -7.25 7.60
CA LEU A 19 -6.85 -7.90 7.48
C LEU A 19 -6.50 -8.61 8.78
N THR A 20 -5.92 -9.81 8.64
CA THR A 20 -5.42 -10.55 9.81
C THR A 20 -4.17 -9.85 10.36
N PRO A 21 -3.80 -10.11 11.64
CA PRO A 21 -2.54 -9.56 12.18
C PRO A 21 -1.32 -9.92 11.33
N GLU A 22 -1.27 -11.12 10.76
CA GLU A 22 -0.18 -11.55 9.89
C GLU A 22 -0.15 -10.74 8.59
N GLU A 23 -1.32 -10.47 8.01
CA GLU A 23 -1.42 -9.66 6.79
C GLU A 23 -1.01 -8.21 7.06
N LYS A 24 -1.41 -7.68 8.21
CA LYS A 24 -0.99 -6.33 8.62
C LYS A 24 0.51 -6.25 8.81
N ALA A 25 1.09 -7.26 9.46
CA ALA A 25 2.54 -7.32 9.67
C ALA A 25 3.29 -7.37 8.35
N ALA A 26 2.82 -8.19 7.40
CA ALA A 26 3.44 -8.30 6.08
C ALA A 26 3.36 -6.98 5.31
N ALA A 27 2.20 -6.31 5.35
CA ALA A 27 2.01 -5.03 4.67
C ALA A 27 2.90 -3.94 5.27
N LYS A 28 3.00 -3.89 6.61
CA LYS A 28 3.86 -2.92 7.29
C LYS A 28 5.33 -3.19 6.99
N LYS A 29 5.72 -4.45 6.90
CA LYS A 29 7.08 -4.81 6.52
C LYS A 29 7.39 -4.36 5.10
N ALA A 30 6.44 -4.50 4.18
CA ALA A 30 6.61 -4.03 2.80
C ALA A 30 6.85 -2.51 2.77
N VAL A 31 6.13 -1.76 3.60
CA VAL A 31 6.36 -0.31 3.74
C VAL A 31 7.78 -0.04 4.23
N ASP A 32 8.20 -0.74 5.29
CA ASP A 32 9.55 -0.56 5.85
C ASP A 32 10.63 -0.92 4.84
N ASP A 33 10.44 -1.96 4.03
CA ASP A 33 11.39 -2.36 2.99
C ASP A 33 11.53 -1.28 1.92
N GLU A 34 10.43 -0.63 1.55
CA GLU A 34 10.48 0.46 0.57
C GLU A 34 11.18 1.70 1.14
N VAL A 35 10.97 1.98 2.43
CA VAL A 35 11.68 3.07 3.11
C VAL A 35 13.19 2.79 3.12
N ALA A 36 13.59 1.57 3.45
CA ALA A 36 15.00 1.19 3.47
C ALA A 36 15.65 1.35 2.10
N LYS A 37 14.93 0.97 1.05
CA LYS A 37 15.38 1.12 -0.33
C LYS A 37 15.59 2.60 -0.69
N ALA A 38 14.62 3.44 -0.32
CA ALA A 38 14.68 4.88 -0.60
C ALA A 38 15.82 5.54 0.20
N GLU A 39 16.01 5.13 1.45
CA GLU A 39 17.11 5.68 2.27
C GLU A 39 18.46 5.37 1.66
N LYS A 40 18.65 4.17 1.11
CA LYS A 40 19.89 3.82 0.41
C LYS A 40 20.12 4.71 -0.80
N ALA A 41 19.07 4.98 -1.57
CA ALA A 41 19.16 5.85 -2.75
C ALA A 41 19.49 7.28 -2.33
N ILE A 42 18.89 7.77 -1.25
CA ILE A 42 19.15 9.12 -0.72
C ILE A 42 20.62 9.21 -0.25
N ASP A 43 21.10 8.21 0.47
CA ASP A 43 22.47 8.19 0.98
C ASP A 43 23.50 8.16 -0.17
N ALA A 44 23.16 7.51 -1.28
CA ALA A 44 24.03 7.42 -2.45
C ALA A 44 23.98 8.68 -3.32
N ALA A 45 22.99 9.55 -3.12
CA ALA A 45 22.80 10.74 -3.94
C ALA A 45 23.87 11.79 -3.61
N THR A 46 24.35 12.46 -4.65
CA THR A 46 25.39 13.49 -4.52
C THR A 46 24.89 14.88 -4.87
N LYS A 47 23.62 14.99 -5.31
CA LYS A 47 23.00 16.25 -5.70
C LYS A 47 21.61 16.36 -5.09
N ALA A 48 21.15 17.58 -4.84
CA ALA A 48 19.83 17.83 -4.28
C ALA A 48 18.71 17.23 -5.14
N GLU A 49 18.82 17.33 -6.46
CA GLU A 49 17.80 16.76 -7.38
C GLU A 49 17.70 15.25 -7.25
N GLU A 50 18.83 14.58 -7.01
CA GLU A 50 18.84 13.13 -6.81
C GLU A 50 18.18 12.75 -5.49
N VAL A 51 18.39 13.54 -4.44
CA VAL A 51 17.73 13.34 -3.15
C VAL A 51 16.22 13.49 -3.31
N ASP A 52 15.78 14.53 -3.99
CA ASP A 52 14.37 14.81 -4.21
C ASP A 52 13.72 13.69 -5.02
N ALA A 53 14.41 13.23 -6.08
CA ALA A 53 13.91 12.14 -6.93
C ALA A 53 13.80 10.83 -6.13
N ALA A 54 14.81 10.51 -5.32
CA ALA A 54 14.79 9.30 -4.50
C ALA A 54 13.69 9.36 -3.44
N THR A 55 13.49 10.51 -2.83
CA THR A 55 12.41 10.72 -1.86
C THR A 55 11.04 10.52 -2.50
N LEU A 56 10.84 11.11 -3.68
CA LEU A 56 9.57 10.96 -4.40
C LEU A 56 9.29 9.50 -4.76
N VAL A 57 10.29 8.80 -5.29
CA VAL A 57 10.15 7.38 -5.63
C VAL A 57 9.77 6.56 -4.40
N GLY A 58 10.42 6.85 -3.27
CA GLY A 58 10.13 6.18 -2.01
C GLY A 58 8.71 6.45 -1.52
N GLU A 59 8.27 7.69 -1.57
CA GLU A 59 6.91 8.07 -1.16
C GLU A 59 5.86 7.40 -2.04
N LYS A 60 6.09 7.33 -3.35
CA LYS A 60 5.18 6.62 -4.26
C LYS A 60 5.13 5.12 -3.96
N ALA A 61 6.27 4.51 -3.69
CA ALA A 61 6.32 3.08 -3.37
C ALA A 61 5.57 2.77 -2.07
N VAL A 62 5.73 3.63 -1.06
CA VAL A 62 4.99 3.51 0.21
C VAL A 62 3.49 3.63 -0.04
N ALA A 63 3.06 4.61 -0.84
CA ALA A 63 1.65 4.82 -1.17
C ALA A 63 1.07 3.60 -1.90
N LYS A 64 1.84 2.96 -2.78
CA LYS A 64 1.40 1.74 -3.47
C LYS A 64 1.16 0.59 -2.50
N GLU A 65 2.03 0.42 -1.51
CA GLU A 65 1.86 -0.64 -0.51
C GLU A 65 0.62 -0.38 0.36
N GLU A 66 0.38 0.87 0.71
CA GLU A 66 -0.83 1.26 1.44
C GLU A 66 -2.08 0.95 0.63
N LEU A 67 -2.07 1.28 -0.67
CA LEU A 67 -3.18 1.02 -1.58
C LEU A 67 -3.46 -0.48 -1.71
N LYS A 68 -2.41 -1.29 -1.83
CA LYS A 68 -2.55 -2.75 -1.89
C LYS A 68 -3.24 -3.29 -0.65
N ALA A 69 -2.83 -2.82 0.53
CA ALA A 69 -3.44 -3.26 1.78
C ALA A 69 -4.91 -2.85 1.86
N ALA A 70 -5.25 -1.63 1.43
CA ALA A 70 -6.63 -1.16 1.41
C ALA A 70 -7.48 -1.98 0.45
N ALA A 71 -6.92 -2.33 -0.72
CA ALA A 71 -7.63 -3.17 -1.71
C ALA A 71 -7.89 -4.56 -1.15
N ASP A 72 -6.90 -5.17 -0.49
CA ASP A 72 -7.06 -6.48 0.12
C ASP A 72 -8.12 -6.47 1.22
N ASP A 73 -8.13 -5.41 2.04
CA ASP A 73 -9.14 -5.21 3.08
C ASP A 73 -10.54 -5.14 2.46
N ALA A 74 -10.72 -4.36 1.41
CA ALA A 74 -12.00 -4.21 0.72
C ALA A 74 -12.47 -5.53 0.10
N LYS A 75 -11.55 -6.29 -0.51
CA LYS A 75 -11.89 -7.58 -1.11
C LYS A 75 -12.33 -8.59 -0.04
N LYS A 76 -11.71 -8.57 1.11
CA LYS A 76 -12.11 -9.44 2.24
C LYS A 76 -13.47 -9.05 2.77
N ALA A 77 -13.78 -7.76 2.85
CA ALA A 77 -15.10 -7.29 3.26
C ALA A 77 -16.18 -7.77 2.29
N ILE A 78 -15.89 -7.76 0.99
CA ILE A 78 -16.81 -8.27 -0.04
C ILE A 78 -17.03 -9.77 0.16
N ASP A 79 -15.96 -10.54 0.35
CA ASP A 79 -16.08 -11.98 0.56
C ASP A 79 -16.88 -12.32 1.82
N ALA A 80 -16.80 -11.50 2.85
CA ALA A 80 -17.51 -11.70 4.11
C ALA A 80 -18.98 -11.31 4.03
N ASN A 81 -19.41 -10.65 2.95
CA ASN A 81 -20.78 -10.19 2.81
C ASN A 81 -21.69 -11.36 2.40
N ALA A 82 -22.47 -11.88 3.36
CA ALA A 82 -23.35 -13.02 3.16
C ALA A 82 -24.51 -12.73 2.21
N ASN A 83 -24.80 -11.46 1.94
CA ASN A 83 -25.94 -11.05 1.11
C ASN A 83 -25.61 -10.95 -0.36
N LEU A 84 -24.33 -11.12 -0.75
CA LEU A 84 -23.92 -11.07 -2.16
C LEU A 84 -23.71 -12.46 -2.72
N PRO A 85 -24.27 -12.76 -3.92
CA PRO A 85 -23.94 -14.01 -4.60
C PRO A 85 -22.49 -13.97 -5.12
N GLU A 86 -21.92 -15.15 -5.38
CA GLU A 86 -20.52 -15.28 -5.81
C GLU A 86 -20.21 -14.50 -7.09
N SER A 87 -21.16 -14.46 -8.04
CA SER A 87 -20.95 -13.71 -9.29
C SER A 87 -20.79 -12.22 -9.02
N GLU A 88 -21.55 -11.67 -8.07
CA GLU A 88 -21.43 -10.26 -7.72
C GLU A 88 -20.14 -9.99 -6.94
N LYS A 89 -19.76 -10.91 -6.04
CA LYS A 89 -18.48 -10.80 -5.32
C LYS A 89 -17.31 -10.77 -6.30
N THR A 90 -17.31 -11.66 -7.27
CA THR A 90 -16.26 -11.72 -8.29
C THR A 90 -16.20 -10.42 -9.08
N ALA A 91 -17.35 -9.89 -9.52
CA ALA A 91 -17.38 -8.64 -10.28
C ALA A 91 -16.86 -7.46 -9.47
N LEU A 92 -17.23 -7.37 -8.19
CA LEU A 92 -16.78 -6.28 -7.32
C LEU A 92 -15.28 -6.37 -7.05
N LYS A 93 -14.76 -7.57 -6.81
CA LYS A 93 -13.32 -7.76 -6.60
C LYS A 93 -12.52 -7.41 -7.85
N LEU A 94 -13.02 -7.77 -9.03
CA LEU A 94 -12.39 -7.39 -10.30
C LEU A 94 -12.39 -5.87 -10.49
N ALA A 95 -13.46 -5.20 -10.08
CA ALA A 95 -13.54 -3.73 -10.16
C ALA A 95 -12.48 -3.09 -9.26
N ILE A 96 -12.27 -3.62 -8.06
CA ILE A 96 -11.22 -3.13 -7.15
C ILE A 96 -9.83 -3.33 -7.78
N ASP A 97 -9.57 -4.51 -8.33
CA ASP A 97 -8.29 -4.79 -8.98
C ASP A 97 -8.04 -3.86 -10.16
N ALA A 98 -9.08 -3.56 -10.93
CA ALA A 98 -8.97 -2.63 -12.07
C ALA A 98 -8.65 -1.21 -11.60
N GLU A 99 -9.27 -0.77 -10.50
CA GLU A 99 -8.99 0.57 -9.94
C GLU A 99 -7.57 0.67 -9.40
N VAL A 100 -7.08 -0.37 -8.75
CA VAL A 100 -5.69 -0.40 -8.27
C VAL A 100 -4.73 -0.31 -9.45
N ALA A 101 -4.98 -1.09 -10.50
CA ALA A 101 -4.15 -1.07 -11.70
C ALA A 101 -4.19 0.28 -12.42
N ALA A 102 -5.33 0.97 -12.37
CA ALA A 102 -5.51 2.28 -13.00
C ALA A 102 -4.85 3.41 -12.19
N THR A 103 -4.59 3.19 -10.90
CA THR A 103 -3.94 4.20 -10.06
C THR A 103 -2.47 4.30 -10.44
N ASN A 104 -2.09 5.46 -10.94
CA ASN A 104 -0.74 5.69 -11.45
C ASN A 104 0.08 6.49 -10.44
N LEU A 105 0.83 5.80 -9.62
CA LEU A 105 1.69 6.42 -8.59
C LEU A 105 3.16 6.40 -8.98
#